data_3e50b49ebfab5140aacf5300ed90095b
#
_entry.id   3e50b49ebfab5140aacf5300ed90095b
#
_cell.length_a   1.000
_cell.length_b   1.000
_cell.length_c   1.000
_cell.angle_alpha   90.00
_cell.angle_beta   90.00
_cell.angle_gamma   90.00
#
_symmetry.space_group_name_H-M   'P 1'
#
loop_
_entity.id
_entity.type
_entity.pdbx_description
1 polymer ?
#
loop_
_entity_poly.entity_id
_entity_poly.type
_entity_poly.pdbx_seq_one_letter_code
_entity_poly.pdbx_strand_id
1 'polypeptide(L)'
;MHTGEKFRCALDFIPKTNTIETIFHGKVETHMNKIVIPEGYSPKLDAYDTQRAIAYIKDTFQEEFSKALNLKRVSAPLFVTENSGLNDNLNGYERPVSFDIPAVGTDAQVVHSLAKWKRLALKRYNFTVGNGLYTDMNAIRRDEELDNVHSIYVDQWDWEKVITRENRNLDFLKLIVQAIVKAICDTNDRLHVRYPQLRTELGREVSFITTQELEDLYPDLPTGSQRENAYVKDHKTACIMQIGRSLRSGKPHDGRAPDYDDWDLNCDIFFWDDTLDRALEVSSMGIRVDAESLDRQLTEAGCDERRALPFHQLLLNGELPLTIGGGIGQSRLAMLMMGCAHIGEVQSSVWDQATVDACEKAGIRLL
;
A
#
# COMPACT_ATOMS: atom_id res chain seq x y z
N MET A 1 -34.08 14.25 -46.71
CA MET A 1 -33.48 12.91 -46.85
C MET A 1 -32.48 12.75 -45.74
N HIS A 2 -32.88 12.02 -44.73
CA HIS A 2 -32.05 11.74 -43.53
C HIS A 2 -31.31 10.45 -43.74
N THR A 3 -29.98 10.44 -43.60
CA THR A 3 -29.19 9.23 -43.46
C THR A 3 -28.58 9.24 -42.05
N GLY A 4 -29.14 8.38 -41.18
CA GLY A 4 -28.61 8.13 -39.86
C GLY A 4 -27.37 7.21 -39.91
N GLU A 5 -26.24 7.68 -39.45
CA GLU A 5 -25.08 6.84 -39.17
C GLU A 5 -25.13 6.32 -37.74
N LYS A 6 -25.23 5.00 -37.65
CA LYS A 6 -25.16 4.25 -36.40
C LYS A 6 -23.70 4.19 -35.94
N PHE A 7 -23.42 4.74 -34.77
CA PHE A 7 -22.19 4.45 -34.04
C PHE A 7 -22.16 2.96 -33.65
N ARG A 8 -21.28 2.20 -34.31
CA ARG A 8 -20.90 0.85 -33.88
C ARG A 8 -19.76 0.94 -32.90
N CYS A 9 -19.98 0.37 -31.70
CA CYS A 9 -18.98 0.15 -30.68
C CYS A 9 -17.88 -0.79 -31.24
N ALA A 10 -16.61 -0.36 -31.18
CA ALA A 10 -15.47 -1.13 -31.63
C ALA A 10 -15.06 -2.13 -30.51
N LEU A 11 -15.69 -3.29 -30.52
CA LEU A 11 -15.35 -4.43 -29.67
C LEU A 11 -15.35 -5.73 -30.47
N ASP A 12 -14.72 -5.74 -31.64
CA ASP A 12 -14.51 -6.99 -32.41
C ASP A 12 -13.24 -6.86 -33.24
N PHE A 13 -12.08 -7.14 -32.62
CA PHE A 13 -10.88 -7.57 -33.36
C PHE A 13 -10.01 -8.45 -32.47
N ILE A 14 -10.37 -9.73 -32.37
CA ILE A 14 -9.43 -10.78 -31.99
C ILE A 14 -9.25 -11.64 -33.26
N PRO A 15 -8.08 -11.65 -33.93
CA PRO A 15 -7.82 -12.60 -34.97
C PRO A 15 -7.57 -13.98 -34.37
N LYS A 16 -8.37 -14.93 -34.81
CA LYS A 16 -8.10 -16.37 -34.59
C LYS A 16 -6.92 -16.81 -35.46
N THR A 17 -6.03 -17.54 -34.79
CA THR A 17 -5.02 -18.49 -35.31
C THR A 17 -3.79 -17.94 -36.01
N ASN A 18 -2.61 -18.20 -35.40
CA ASN A 18 -1.69 -19.22 -35.95
C ASN A 18 -0.62 -19.56 -34.91
N THR A 19 -0.50 -20.86 -34.68
CA THR A 19 0.49 -21.53 -33.86
C THR A 19 1.90 -21.13 -34.27
N ILE A 20 2.64 -20.45 -33.40
CA ILE A 20 4.09 -20.40 -33.42
C ILE A 20 4.55 -21.08 -32.17
N GLU A 21 4.94 -22.33 -32.26
CA GLU A 21 5.71 -23.04 -31.25
C GLU A 21 7.08 -22.37 -31.13
N THR A 22 7.24 -21.53 -30.13
CA THR A 22 8.56 -21.11 -29.66
C THR A 22 8.86 -21.90 -28.44
N ILE A 23 9.79 -22.84 -28.56
CA ILE A 23 10.30 -23.70 -27.48
C ILE A 23 11.02 -22.81 -26.47
N PHE A 24 10.35 -22.44 -25.39
CA PHE A 24 11.01 -22.01 -24.16
C PHE A 24 11.01 -23.20 -23.19
N HIS A 25 12.18 -23.82 -23.04
CA HIS A 25 12.45 -24.73 -21.93
C HIS A 25 12.62 -23.87 -20.65
N GLY A 26 11.53 -23.49 -20.03
CA GLY A 26 11.47 -22.97 -18.66
C GLY A 26 10.52 -23.89 -17.88
N LYS A 27 10.95 -24.37 -16.74
CA LYS A 27 10.12 -25.14 -15.81
C LYS A 27 8.79 -24.43 -15.62
N VAL A 28 7.71 -25.02 -16.06
CA VAL A 28 6.36 -24.67 -15.60
C VAL A 28 6.28 -25.19 -14.15
N GLU A 29 6.68 -24.36 -13.19
CA GLU A 29 6.21 -24.55 -11.81
C GLU A 29 4.72 -24.30 -11.87
N THR A 30 3.96 -25.35 -11.57
CA THR A 30 2.51 -25.25 -11.35
C THR A 30 2.31 -24.33 -10.16
N HIS A 31 2.05 -23.05 -10.42
CA HIS A 31 1.57 -22.12 -9.39
C HIS A 31 0.24 -22.69 -8.88
N MET A 32 0.28 -23.29 -7.68
CA MET A 32 -0.94 -23.64 -6.99
C MET A 32 -1.76 -22.36 -6.83
N ASN A 33 -3.04 -22.44 -7.16
CA ASN A 33 -3.98 -21.32 -7.10
C ASN A 33 -3.95 -20.73 -5.68
N LYS A 34 -3.38 -19.54 -5.52
CA LYS A 34 -3.24 -18.84 -4.22
C LYS A 34 -4.56 -18.20 -3.77
N ILE A 35 -5.61 -18.28 -4.60
CA ILE A 35 -6.90 -17.66 -4.31
C ILE A 35 -7.68 -18.52 -3.32
N VAL A 36 -8.04 -17.92 -2.20
CA VAL A 36 -8.89 -18.51 -1.17
C VAL A 36 -10.31 -17.97 -1.33
N ILE A 37 -11.27 -18.87 -1.55
CA ILE A 37 -12.69 -18.52 -1.55
C ILE A 37 -13.30 -19.03 -0.25
N PRO A 38 -13.77 -18.16 0.65
CA PRO A 38 -14.41 -18.58 1.89
C PRO A 38 -15.69 -19.36 1.61
N GLU A 39 -15.92 -20.42 2.39
CA GLU A 39 -17.13 -21.23 2.25
C GLU A 39 -18.39 -20.39 2.48
N GLY A 40 -19.35 -20.49 1.55
CA GLY A 40 -20.60 -19.71 1.63
C GLY A 40 -20.46 -18.22 1.35
N TYR A 41 -19.30 -17.75 0.91
CA TYR A 41 -19.12 -16.37 0.55
C TYR A 41 -20.03 -15.94 -0.62
N SER A 42 -20.60 -14.75 -0.50
CA SER A 42 -21.30 -14.06 -1.61
C SER A 42 -21.14 -12.55 -1.44
N PRO A 43 -20.95 -11.80 -2.55
CA PRO A 43 -20.91 -10.35 -2.51
C PRO A 43 -22.19 -9.77 -1.87
N LYS A 44 -22.04 -8.80 -0.97
CA LYS A 44 -23.16 -8.19 -0.22
C LYS A 44 -23.84 -7.06 -0.97
N LEU A 45 -23.19 -6.56 -2.02
CA LEU A 45 -23.68 -5.48 -2.88
C LEU A 45 -23.66 -5.94 -4.34
N ASP A 46 -24.58 -5.41 -5.15
CA ASP A 46 -24.45 -5.53 -6.60
C ASP A 46 -23.33 -4.61 -7.14
N ALA A 47 -23.01 -4.72 -8.45
CA ALA A 47 -21.91 -3.97 -9.04
C ALA A 47 -22.11 -2.44 -8.97
N TYR A 48 -23.35 -1.97 -9.12
CA TYR A 48 -23.66 -0.55 -9.08
C TYR A 48 -23.50 0.01 -7.66
N ASP A 49 -24.06 -0.66 -6.67
CA ASP A 49 -23.94 -0.26 -5.27
C ASP A 49 -22.51 -0.45 -4.75
N THR A 50 -21.74 -1.43 -5.24
CA THR A 50 -20.32 -1.58 -4.98
C THR A 50 -19.55 -0.31 -5.39
N GLN A 51 -19.74 0.19 -6.62
CA GLN A 51 -19.08 1.41 -7.08
C GLN A 51 -19.45 2.64 -6.23
N ARG A 52 -20.71 2.75 -5.82
CA ARG A 52 -21.18 3.83 -4.94
C ARG A 52 -20.61 3.73 -3.54
N ALA A 53 -20.48 2.51 -3.01
CA ALA A 53 -19.87 2.28 -1.70
C ALA A 53 -18.36 2.61 -1.71
N ILE A 54 -17.62 2.23 -2.77
CA ILE A 54 -16.22 2.61 -2.96
C ILE A 54 -16.06 4.14 -2.96
N ALA A 55 -16.86 4.85 -3.76
CA ALA A 55 -16.84 6.31 -3.80
C ALA A 55 -17.12 6.91 -2.42
N TYR A 56 -18.15 6.41 -1.73
CA TYR A 56 -18.52 6.87 -0.39
C TYR A 56 -17.41 6.63 0.64
N ILE A 57 -16.75 5.47 0.63
CA ILE A 57 -15.61 5.16 1.49
C ILE A 57 -14.48 6.16 1.23
N LYS A 58 -14.12 6.35 -0.05
CA LYS A 58 -13.02 7.25 -0.43
C LYS A 58 -13.28 8.69 0.03
N ASP A 59 -14.45 9.23 -0.26
CA ASP A 59 -14.81 10.60 0.12
C ASP A 59 -14.83 10.78 1.64
N THR A 60 -15.48 9.84 2.35
CA THR A 60 -15.62 9.90 3.81
C THR A 60 -14.27 9.76 4.51
N PHE A 61 -13.46 8.79 4.09
CA PHE A 61 -12.14 8.58 4.70
C PHE A 61 -11.21 9.76 4.47
N GLN A 62 -11.18 10.33 3.26
CA GLN A 62 -10.36 11.53 2.98
C GLN A 62 -10.73 12.71 3.87
N GLU A 63 -12.03 12.92 4.14
CA GLU A 63 -12.49 13.96 5.05
C GLU A 63 -12.02 13.71 6.48
N GLU A 64 -12.30 12.54 7.04
CA GLU A 64 -11.94 12.20 8.42
C GLU A 64 -10.42 12.19 8.64
N PHE A 65 -9.68 11.56 7.73
CA PHE A 65 -8.24 11.42 7.77
C PHE A 65 -7.50 12.76 7.63
N SER A 66 -7.88 13.57 6.63
CA SER A 66 -7.22 14.87 6.41
C SER A 66 -7.47 15.84 7.55
N LYS A 67 -8.63 15.76 8.19
CA LYS A 67 -8.96 16.53 9.38
C LYS A 67 -8.19 16.04 10.61
N ALA A 68 -8.13 14.72 10.84
CA ALA A 68 -7.43 14.14 11.99
C ALA A 68 -5.94 14.49 12.02
N LEU A 69 -5.27 14.50 10.87
CA LEU A 69 -3.84 14.75 10.77
C LEU A 69 -3.46 16.16 10.27
N ASN A 70 -4.44 17.03 9.99
CA ASN A 70 -4.24 18.36 9.41
C ASN A 70 -3.48 18.30 8.08
N LEU A 71 -4.02 17.56 7.13
CA LEU A 71 -3.45 17.35 5.80
C LEU A 71 -4.17 18.17 4.73
N LYS A 72 -3.43 18.55 3.69
CA LYS A 72 -3.97 19.20 2.48
C LYS A 72 -3.74 18.29 1.28
N ARG A 73 -4.76 18.10 0.45
CA ARG A 73 -4.61 17.35 -0.80
C ARG A 73 -3.74 18.12 -1.77
N VAL A 74 -2.78 17.42 -2.39
CA VAL A 74 -1.90 17.96 -3.42
C VAL A 74 -1.89 17.09 -4.66
N SER A 75 -1.49 17.66 -5.80
CA SER A 75 -1.21 16.91 -7.01
C SER A 75 0.17 16.25 -6.90
N ALA A 76 0.28 15.00 -7.33
CA ALA A 76 1.51 14.22 -7.30
C ALA A 76 1.82 13.62 -8.67
N PRO A 77 3.09 13.27 -8.96
CA PRO A 77 3.47 12.64 -10.21
C PRO A 77 3.06 11.16 -10.23
N LEU A 78 2.69 10.66 -11.42
CA LEU A 78 2.54 9.24 -11.69
C LEU A 78 3.91 8.56 -11.93
N PHE A 79 4.89 9.32 -12.40
CA PHE A 79 6.23 8.84 -12.71
C PHE A 79 7.29 9.89 -12.35
N VAL A 80 8.50 9.45 -12.16
CA VAL A 80 9.67 10.27 -11.83
C VAL A 80 10.83 9.90 -12.76
N THR A 81 11.80 10.80 -12.92
CA THR A 81 13.01 10.47 -13.69
C THR A 81 13.85 9.45 -12.89
N GLU A 82 14.46 8.51 -13.59
CA GLU A 82 15.23 7.41 -12.99
C GLU A 82 16.34 7.90 -12.05
N ASN A 83 17.11 8.90 -12.52
CA ASN A 83 18.25 9.45 -11.77
C ASN A 83 17.90 10.44 -10.66
N SER A 84 16.62 10.68 -10.39
CA SER A 84 16.18 11.59 -9.32
C SER A 84 16.39 11.04 -7.90
N GLY A 85 16.46 9.72 -7.76
CA GLY A 85 16.45 9.03 -6.47
C GLY A 85 15.09 9.09 -5.74
N LEU A 86 14.02 9.51 -6.43
CA LEU A 86 12.70 9.69 -5.83
C LEU A 86 11.84 8.43 -5.86
N ASN A 87 12.10 7.49 -6.79
CA ASN A 87 11.34 6.25 -6.80
C ASN A 87 11.70 5.35 -5.61
N ASP A 88 10.77 4.50 -5.21
CA ASP A 88 10.97 3.48 -4.18
C ASP A 88 11.53 2.22 -4.83
N ASN A 89 12.56 1.65 -4.22
CA ASN A 89 13.14 0.40 -4.66
C ASN A 89 12.50 -0.81 -3.95
N LEU A 90 11.49 -0.60 -3.13
CA LEU A 90 10.84 -1.63 -2.30
C LEU A 90 11.86 -2.51 -1.58
N ASN A 91 11.87 -3.82 -1.84
CA ASN A 91 12.85 -4.76 -1.29
C ASN A 91 14.17 -4.83 -2.09
N GLY A 92 14.26 -4.10 -3.22
CA GLY A 92 15.47 -3.96 -4.03
C GLY A 92 15.59 -4.91 -5.21
N TYR A 93 14.63 -5.82 -5.41
CA TYR A 93 14.58 -6.74 -6.55
C TYR A 93 13.44 -6.44 -7.53
N GLU A 94 12.43 -5.69 -7.11
CA GLU A 94 11.29 -5.32 -7.93
C GLU A 94 11.71 -4.32 -9.02
N ARG A 95 11.30 -4.61 -10.25
CA ARG A 95 11.64 -3.80 -11.41
C ARG A 95 10.57 -2.74 -11.66
N PRO A 96 10.91 -1.46 -11.79
CA PRO A 96 9.95 -0.44 -12.15
C PRO A 96 9.49 -0.60 -13.62
N VAL A 97 8.31 -0.08 -13.93
CA VAL A 97 7.88 0.14 -15.31
C VAL A 97 8.54 1.41 -15.82
N SER A 98 9.52 1.25 -16.73
CA SER A 98 10.30 2.35 -17.29
C SER A 98 9.88 2.65 -18.72
N PHE A 99 10.02 3.91 -19.14
CA PHE A 99 9.75 4.38 -20.49
C PHE A 99 10.61 5.63 -20.79
N ASP A 100 10.91 5.85 -22.07
CA ASP A 100 11.62 7.02 -22.54
C ASP A 100 10.70 8.23 -22.68
N ILE A 101 11.26 9.43 -22.43
CA ILE A 101 10.58 10.71 -22.66
C ILE A 101 11.40 11.52 -23.65
N PRO A 102 11.19 11.39 -24.98
CA PRO A 102 11.99 12.08 -26.00
C PRO A 102 12.04 13.60 -25.84
N ALA A 103 10.93 14.21 -25.42
CA ALA A 103 10.85 15.65 -25.22
C ALA A 103 11.74 16.18 -24.07
N VAL A 104 12.13 15.31 -23.13
CA VAL A 104 12.97 15.66 -21.97
C VAL A 104 14.38 15.07 -22.13
N GLY A 105 14.54 14.08 -23.00
CA GLY A 105 15.82 13.41 -23.24
C GLY A 105 16.28 12.53 -22.07
N THR A 106 15.34 11.95 -21.32
CA THR A 106 15.62 11.06 -20.18
C THR A 106 14.58 9.98 -20.06
N ASP A 107 14.93 8.92 -19.34
CA ASP A 107 14.02 7.84 -18.96
C ASP A 107 13.28 8.19 -17.67
N ALA A 108 12.06 7.71 -17.59
CA ALA A 108 11.20 7.83 -16.42
C ALA A 108 10.69 6.45 -15.96
N GLN A 109 10.28 6.40 -14.71
CA GLN A 109 9.74 5.22 -14.06
C GLN A 109 8.41 5.55 -13.43
N VAL A 110 7.39 4.71 -13.66
CA VAL A 110 6.15 4.75 -12.87
C VAL A 110 6.51 4.50 -11.41
N VAL A 111 5.96 5.28 -10.50
CA VAL A 111 6.32 5.18 -9.09
C VAL A 111 5.88 3.84 -8.48
N HIS A 112 6.71 3.31 -7.57
CA HIS A 112 6.32 2.23 -6.66
C HIS A 112 5.71 2.76 -5.36
N SER A 113 6.18 3.93 -4.90
CA SER A 113 5.61 4.74 -3.84
C SER A 113 6.03 6.22 -4.00
N LEU A 114 5.38 7.11 -3.27
CA LEU A 114 5.72 8.53 -3.24
C LEU A 114 6.44 8.94 -1.95
N ALA A 115 6.97 7.99 -1.17
CA ALA A 115 7.55 8.24 0.15
C ALA A 115 8.60 9.36 0.12
N LYS A 116 9.54 9.32 -0.80
CA LYS A 116 10.61 10.33 -0.95
C LYS A 116 10.10 11.62 -1.58
N TRP A 117 9.24 11.50 -2.59
CA TRP A 117 8.67 12.67 -3.28
C TRP A 117 7.84 13.56 -2.33
N LYS A 118 7.01 12.96 -1.48
CA LYS A 118 6.16 13.72 -0.53
C LYS A 118 6.97 14.64 0.37
N ARG A 119 8.08 14.13 0.91
CA ARG A 119 8.97 14.92 1.75
C ARG A 119 9.60 16.10 1.00
N LEU A 120 10.02 15.88 -0.25
CA LEU A 120 10.50 16.94 -1.12
C LEU A 120 9.41 17.97 -1.44
N ALA A 121 8.18 17.51 -1.66
CA ALA A 121 7.02 18.37 -1.91
C ALA A 121 6.70 19.27 -0.71
N LEU A 122 6.77 18.76 0.52
CA LEU A 122 6.60 19.58 1.72
C LEU A 122 7.58 20.75 1.78
N LYS A 123 8.87 20.52 1.44
CA LYS A 123 9.87 21.58 1.31
C LYS A 123 9.49 22.56 0.20
N ARG A 124 9.19 22.08 -0.99
CA ARG A 124 8.90 22.90 -2.18
C ARG A 124 7.66 23.76 -2.02
N TYR A 125 6.66 23.27 -1.30
CA TYR A 125 5.38 23.95 -1.07
C TYR A 125 5.35 24.73 0.25
N ASN A 126 6.48 24.83 0.96
CA ASN A 126 6.64 25.56 2.22
C ASN A 126 5.67 25.14 3.32
N PHE A 127 5.43 23.85 3.48
CA PHE A 127 4.64 23.34 4.59
C PHE A 127 5.37 23.55 5.91
N THR A 128 4.62 23.98 6.92
CA THR A 128 5.15 24.27 8.27
C THR A 128 4.88 23.13 9.23
N VAL A 129 5.57 23.12 10.37
CA VAL A 129 5.40 22.12 11.43
C VAL A 129 3.92 21.98 11.83
N GLY A 130 3.47 20.76 11.99
CA GLY A 130 2.09 20.42 12.32
C GLY A 130 1.14 20.33 11.13
N ASN A 131 1.58 20.75 9.93
CA ASN A 131 0.83 20.63 8.68
C ASN A 131 1.41 19.51 7.81
N GLY A 132 0.59 18.94 6.97
CA GLY A 132 0.99 17.89 6.06
C GLY A 132 0.21 17.88 4.75
N LEU A 133 0.63 17.03 3.85
CA LEU A 133 -0.05 16.76 2.57
C LEU A 133 -0.53 15.32 2.49
N TYR A 134 -1.52 15.09 1.64
CA TYR A 134 -1.84 13.76 1.12
C TYR A 134 -2.15 13.85 -0.38
N THR A 135 -2.07 12.72 -1.05
CA THR A 135 -2.39 12.60 -2.47
C THR A 135 -2.95 11.21 -2.77
N ASP A 136 -3.67 11.11 -3.88
CA ASP A 136 -4.02 9.81 -4.46
C ASP A 136 -2.81 9.32 -5.27
N MET A 137 -2.11 8.32 -4.77
CA MET A 137 -1.01 7.66 -5.47
C MET A 137 -1.56 6.49 -6.28
N ASN A 138 -1.09 6.38 -7.51
CA ASN A 138 -1.28 5.22 -8.36
C ASN A 138 0.09 4.65 -8.72
N ALA A 139 0.31 3.37 -8.46
CA ALA A 139 1.57 2.68 -8.71
C ALA A 139 1.35 1.39 -9.51
N ILE A 140 2.40 0.95 -10.20
CA ILE A 140 2.42 -0.33 -10.88
C ILE A 140 3.58 -1.15 -10.30
N ARG A 141 3.26 -2.26 -9.66
CA ARG A 141 4.21 -3.25 -9.16
C ARG A 141 4.19 -4.47 -10.07
N ARG A 142 4.95 -4.39 -11.17
CA ARG A 142 4.91 -5.38 -12.26
C ARG A 142 5.33 -6.80 -11.87
N ASP A 143 6.09 -6.93 -10.80
CA ASP A 143 6.61 -8.20 -10.30
C ASP A 143 5.81 -8.70 -9.07
N GLU A 144 4.63 -8.10 -8.78
CA GLU A 144 3.78 -8.49 -7.66
C GLU A 144 3.19 -9.89 -7.86
N GLU A 145 3.19 -10.68 -6.81
CA GLU A 145 2.49 -11.96 -6.78
C GLU A 145 1.01 -11.75 -6.48
N LEU A 146 0.14 -12.17 -7.41
CA LEU A 146 -1.29 -11.99 -7.29
C LEU A 146 -1.89 -12.98 -6.28
N ASP A 147 -2.73 -12.48 -5.37
CA ASP A 147 -3.55 -13.25 -4.45
C ASP A 147 -4.84 -12.49 -4.13
N ASN A 148 -5.55 -12.87 -3.08
CA ASN A 148 -6.80 -12.22 -2.67
C ASN A 148 -6.65 -10.72 -2.35
N VAL A 149 -5.47 -10.28 -1.91
CA VAL A 149 -5.22 -8.92 -1.38
C VAL A 149 -4.11 -8.16 -2.10
N HIS A 150 -3.44 -8.79 -3.09
CA HIS A 150 -2.38 -8.19 -3.89
C HIS A 150 -2.79 -8.04 -5.35
N SER A 151 -2.48 -6.89 -5.92
CA SER A 151 -2.73 -6.53 -7.33
C SER A 151 -1.50 -5.84 -7.91
N ILE A 152 -1.29 -5.99 -9.21
CA ILE A 152 -0.26 -5.23 -9.96
C ILE A 152 -0.49 -3.73 -9.85
N TYR A 153 -1.75 -3.29 -9.83
CA TYR A 153 -2.13 -1.90 -9.60
C TYR A 153 -2.28 -1.62 -8.11
N VAL A 154 -1.58 -0.62 -7.59
CA VAL A 154 -1.62 -0.20 -6.19
C VAL A 154 -2.12 1.23 -6.10
N ASP A 155 -3.19 1.44 -5.34
CA ASP A 155 -3.75 2.75 -5.05
C ASP A 155 -3.67 3.05 -3.55
N GLN A 156 -3.10 4.21 -3.20
CA GLN A 156 -2.93 4.61 -1.79
C GLN A 156 -3.32 6.07 -1.58
N TRP A 157 -3.81 6.39 -0.39
CA TRP A 157 -3.66 7.74 0.16
C TRP A 157 -2.24 7.84 0.72
N ASP A 158 -1.38 8.43 -0.06
CA ASP A 158 0.00 8.70 0.34
C ASP A 158 0.06 10.04 1.07
N TRP A 159 0.58 10.07 2.29
CA TRP A 159 0.58 11.24 3.15
C TRP A 159 1.93 11.48 3.80
N GLU A 160 2.20 12.75 4.17
CA GLU A 160 3.42 13.17 4.84
C GLU A 160 3.15 14.44 5.65
N LYS A 161 3.66 14.52 6.89
CA LYS A 161 3.46 15.64 7.80
C LYS A 161 4.78 16.13 8.39
N VAL A 162 4.97 17.46 8.47
CA VAL A 162 6.15 18.07 9.08
C VAL A 162 6.04 17.96 10.60
N ILE A 163 7.11 17.49 11.24
CA ILE A 163 7.22 17.31 12.68
C ILE A 163 8.42 18.04 13.26
N THR A 164 8.46 18.19 14.59
CA THR A 164 9.65 18.68 15.28
C THR A 164 10.61 17.54 15.63
N ARG A 165 11.81 17.88 16.12
CA ARG A 165 12.76 16.85 16.59
C ARG A 165 12.25 16.12 17.85
N GLU A 166 11.54 16.82 18.71
CA GLU A 166 10.93 16.25 19.92
C GLU A 166 9.84 15.22 19.60
N ASN A 167 9.23 15.32 18.43
CA ASN A 167 8.24 14.34 17.94
C ASN A 167 8.87 13.04 17.38
N ARG A 168 10.20 12.96 17.26
CA ARG A 168 10.88 11.75 16.78
C ARG A 168 10.97 10.69 17.88
N ASN A 169 9.86 10.07 18.24
CA ASN A 169 9.77 9.03 19.25
C ASN A 169 8.56 8.11 19.01
N LEU A 170 8.56 6.94 19.66
CA LEU A 170 7.49 5.95 19.53
C LEU A 170 6.14 6.44 20.10
N ASP A 171 6.12 7.29 21.10
CA ASP A 171 4.87 7.79 21.66
C ASP A 171 4.13 8.67 20.66
N PHE A 172 4.86 9.52 19.93
CA PHE A 172 4.27 10.30 18.85
C PHE A 172 3.81 9.42 17.68
N LEU A 173 4.59 8.39 17.30
CA LEU A 173 4.19 7.41 16.31
C LEU A 173 2.86 6.74 16.70
N LYS A 174 2.74 6.24 17.94
CA LYS A 174 1.53 5.62 18.47
C LYS A 174 0.31 6.55 18.44
N LEU A 175 0.52 7.82 18.79
CA LEU A 175 -0.54 8.85 18.76
C LEU A 175 -1.08 9.04 17.32
N ILE A 176 -0.21 9.08 16.32
CA ILE A 176 -0.63 9.19 14.92
C ILE A 176 -1.34 7.93 14.45
N VAL A 177 -0.85 6.74 14.81
CA VAL A 177 -1.51 5.46 14.51
C VAL A 177 -2.94 5.44 15.06
N GLN A 178 -3.13 5.82 16.33
CA GLN A 178 -4.46 5.88 16.95
C GLN A 178 -5.41 6.85 16.21
N ALA A 179 -4.90 7.99 15.75
CA ALA A 179 -5.69 8.95 14.96
C ALA A 179 -6.11 8.36 13.59
N ILE A 180 -5.23 7.61 12.92
CA ILE A 180 -5.54 6.92 11.66
C ILE A 180 -6.58 5.83 11.88
N VAL A 181 -6.37 4.95 12.86
CA VAL A 181 -7.32 3.87 13.19
C VAL A 181 -8.69 4.43 13.53
N LYS A 182 -8.74 5.54 14.30
CA LYS A 182 -10.01 6.22 14.58
C LYS A 182 -10.70 6.69 13.30
N ALA A 183 -9.99 7.32 12.37
CA ALA A 183 -10.58 7.77 11.09
C ALA A 183 -11.09 6.60 10.24
N ILE A 184 -10.38 5.46 10.23
CA ILE A 184 -10.81 4.22 9.57
C ILE A 184 -12.12 3.71 10.18
N CYS A 185 -12.16 3.56 11.51
CA CYS A 185 -13.35 3.06 12.20
C CYS A 185 -14.55 4.01 12.08
N ASP A 186 -14.35 5.33 12.14
CA ASP A 186 -15.41 6.32 11.96
C ASP A 186 -15.98 6.27 10.53
N THR A 187 -15.14 6.02 9.54
CA THR A 187 -15.55 5.80 8.14
C THR A 187 -16.40 4.53 8.02
N ASN A 188 -15.98 3.45 8.65
CA ASN A 188 -16.70 2.18 8.66
C ASN A 188 -18.09 2.32 9.30
N ASP A 189 -18.20 3.02 10.43
CA ASP A 189 -19.50 3.27 11.09
C ASP A 189 -20.43 4.06 10.18
N ARG A 190 -19.92 5.10 9.50
CA ARG A 190 -20.72 5.88 8.53
C ARG A 190 -21.14 5.05 7.32
N LEU A 191 -20.28 4.13 6.87
CA LEU A 191 -20.61 3.18 5.80
C LEU A 191 -21.75 2.27 6.19
N HIS A 192 -21.77 1.73 7.41
CA HIS A 192 -22.84 0.86 7.92
C HIS A 192 -24.19 1.57 8.04
N VAL A 193 -24.19 2.86 8.38
CA VAL A 193 -25.41 3.66 8.36
C VAL A 193 -26.00 3.74 6.96
N ARG A 194 -25.14 3.87 5.93
CA ARG A 194 -25.59 4.00 4.55
C ARG A 194 -25.90 2.66 3.87
N TYR A 195 -25.15 1.61 4.25
CA TYR A 195 -25.27 0.24 3.72
C TYR A 195 -25.40 -0.76 4.86
N PRO A 196 -26.60 -0.88 5.49
CA PRO A 196 -26.79 -1.73 6.68
C PRO A 196 -26.54 -3.22 6.47
N GLN A 197 -26.45 -3.69 5.22
CA GLN A 197 -26.10 -5.06 4.86
C GLN A 197 -24.60 -5.35 5.01
N LEU A 198 -23.75 -4.34 5.01
CA LEU A 198 -22.33 -4.44 5.35
C LEU A 198 -22.21 -4.46 6.89
N ARG A 199 -21.51 -5.45 7.45
CA ARG A 199 -21.45 -5.65 8.91
C ARG A 199 -20.04 -5.95 9.39
N THR A 200 -19.03 -5.42 8.72
CA THR A 200 -17.64 -5.62 9.13
C THR A 200 -17.36 -4.84 10.42
N GLU A 201 -16.98 -5.53 11.48
CA GLU A 201 -16.60 -4.91 12.75
C GLU A 201 -15.09 -4.67 12.78
N LEU A 202 -14.68 -3.42 13.02
CA LEU A 202 -13.27 -3.03 13.14
C LEU A 202 -12.94 -2.66 14.58
N GLY A 203 -11.88 -3.25 15.14
CA GLY A 203 -11.41 -2.95 16.48
C GLY A 203 -10.87 -1.53 16.59
N ARG A 204 -11.37 -0.73 17.53
CA ARG A 204 -10.91 0.65 17.76
C ARG A 204 -9.67 0.74 18.64
N GLU A 205 -9.47 -0.25 19.51
CA GLU A 205 -8.30 -0.33 20.38
C GLU A 205 -7.12 -0.92 19.61
N VAL A 206 -6.01 -0.20 19.59
CA VAL A 206 -4.79 -0.64 18.90
C VAL A 206 -3.87 -1.32 19.90
N SER A 207 -3.53 -2.57 19.62
CA SER A 207 -2.46 -3.26 20.34
C SER A 207 -1.11 -2.96 19.67
N PHE A 208 -0.12 -2.52 20.45
CA PHE A 208 1.21 -2.17 19.97
C PHE A 208 2.23 -3.22 20.39
N ILE A 209 3.02 -3.69 19.43
CA ILE A 209 4.09 -4.67 19.64
C ILE A 209 5.25 -4.38 18.69
N THR A 210 6.48 -4.62 19.14
CA THR A 210 7.64 -4.58 18.25
C THR A 210 7.82 -5.92 17.53
N THR A 211 8.52 -5.91 16.40
CA THR A 211 8.85 -7.13 15.66
C THR A 211 9.63 -8.14 16.50
N GLN A 212 10.52 -7.65 17.40
CA GLN A 212 11.27 -8.52 18.30
C GLN A 212 10.40 -9.14 19.39
N GLU A 213 9.52 -8.35 20.01
CA GLU A 213 8.55 -8.87 20.99
C GLU A 213 7.61 -9.90 20.34
N LEU A 214 7.24 -9.67 19.07
CA LEU A 214 6.41 -10.61 18.31
C LEU A 214 7.15 -11.92 18.01
N GLU A 215 8.45 -11.88 17.71
CA GLU A 215 9.28 -13.09 17.58
C GLU A 215 9.41 -13.83 18.90
N ASP A 216 9.64 -13.11 20.01
CA ASP A 216 9.78 -13.69 21.34
C ASP A 216 8.46 -14.33 21.81
N LEU A 217 7.31 -13.77 21.42
CA LEU A 217 5.97 -14.28 21.78
C LEU A 217 5.62 -15.56 21.00
N TYR A 218 6.04 -15.63 19.73
CA TYR A 218 5.75 -16.76 18.84
C TYR A 218 7.03 -17.38 18.26
N PRO A 219 7.92 -17.95 19.09
CA PRO A 219 9.22 -18.45 18.64
C PRO A 219 9.13 -19.64 17.67
N ASP A 220 8.02 -20.39 17.72
CA ASP A 220 7.77 -21.57 16.87
C ASP A 220 7.19 -21.21 15.51
N LEU A 221 6.78 -19.95 15.27
CA LEU A 221 6.27 -19.49 13.98
C LEU A 221 7.43 -18.95 13.13
N PRO A 222 7.73 -19.58 11.98
CA PRO A 222 8.96 -19.31 11.24
C PRO A 222 8.96 -18.00 10.45
N THR A 223 7.78 -17.41 10.12
CA THR A 223 7.67 -16.21 9.27
C THR A 223 6.99 -15.05 9.99
N GLY A 224 7.33 -13.81 9.57
CA GLY A 224 6.67 -12.59 10.06
C GLY A 224 5.15 -12.66 9.89
N SER A 225 4.69 -13.02 8.69
CA SER A 225 3.26 -13.09 8.38
C SER A 225 2.49 -14.10 9.25
N GLN A 226 3.08 -15.24 9.63
CA GLN A 226 2.44 -16.18 10.56
C GLN A 226 2.31 -15.61 11.97
N ARG A 227 3.32 -14.89 12.45
CA ARG A 227 3.31 -14.19 13.75
C ARG A 227 2.28 -13.06 13.76
N GLU A 228 2.22 -12.28 12.66
CA GLU A 228 1.20 -11.24 12.46
C GLU A 228 -0.21 -11.82 12.52
N ASN A 229 -0.48 -12.88 11.77
CA ASN A 229 -1.78 -13.55 11.78
C ASN A 229 -2.17 -14.02 13.18
N ALA A 230 -1.25 -14.65 13.91
CA ALA A 230 -1.51 -15.11 15.27
C ALA A 230 -1.85 -13.94 16.21
N TYR A 231 -1.05 -12.88 16.17
CA TYR A 231 -1.21 -11.73 17.06
C TYR A 231 -2.48 -10.91 16.73
N VAL A 232 -2.69 -10.59 15.47
CA VAL A 232 -3.83 -9.76 15.03
C VAL A 232 -5.15 -10.50 15.21
N LYS A 233 -5.17 -11.83 15.10
CA LYS A 233 -6.35 -12.65 15.38
C LYS A 233 -6.91 -12.40 16.78
N ASP A 234 -6.03 -12.34 17.76
CA ASP A 234 -6.41 -12.17 19.17
C ASP A 234 -6.74 -10.71 19.52
N HIS A 235 -6.06 -9.74 18.87
CA HIS A 235 -6.16 -8.32 19.20
C HIS A 235 -7.07 -7.51 18.27
N LYS A 236 -7.48 -8.09 17.11
CA LYS A 236 -8.34 -7.49 16.08
C LYS A 236 -7.73 -6.28 15.34
N THR A 237 -7.04 -5.37 16.04
CA THR A 237 -6.31 -4.26 15.46
C THR A 237 -4.95 -4.16 16.12
N ALA A 238 -3.90 -4.19 15.32
CA ALA A 238 -2.53 -4.16 15.82
C ALA A 238 -1.66 -3.19 15.02
N CYS A 239 -0.66 -2.64 15.71
CA CYS A 239 0.43 -1.88 15.13
C CYS A 239 1.73 -2.60 15.45
N ILE A 240 2.37 -3.14 14.42
CA ILE A 240 3.65 -3.86 14.53
C ILE A 240 4.76 -2.88 14.18
N MET A 241 5.66 -2.65 15.14
CA MET A 241 6.66 -1.59 15.09
C MET A 241 8.07 -2.11 14.88
N GLN A 242 8.98 -1.24 14.44
CA GLN A 242 10.42 -1.48 14.31
C GLN A 242 10.76 -2.57 13.28
N ILE A 243 10.28 -2.36 12.04
CA ILE A 243 10.48 -3.23 10.89
C ILE A 243 11.72 -2.80 10.13
N GLY A 244 12.52 -3.76 9.62
CA GLY A 244 13.65 -3.54 8.72
C GLY A 244 14.97 -4.13 9.18
N ARG A 245 15.23 -4.15 10.50
CA ARG A 245 16.46 -4.77 11.03
C ARG A 245 16.31 -6.27 11.24
N SER A 246 17.47 -6.94 11.27
CA SER A 246 17.54 -8.33 11.68
C SER A 246 17.14 -8.48 13.16
N LEU A 247 16.29 -9.46 13.42
CA LEU A 247 15.87 -9.88 14.75
C LEU A 247 16.97 -10.74 15.42
N ARG A 248 16.76 -11.17 16.66
CA ARG A 248 17.70 -12.03 17.39
C ARG A 248 17.94 -13.37 16.70
N SER A 249 16.98 -13.86 15.90
CA SER A 249 17.14 -15.04 15.06
C SER A 249 18.11 -14.84 13.89
N GLY A 250 18.57 -13.62 13.63
CA GLY A 250 19.45 -13.25 12.51
C GLY A 250 18.72 -13.00 11.20
N LYS A 251 17.36 -13.00 11.19
CA LYS A 251 16.53 -12.69 10.02
C LYS A 251 15.69 -11.44 10.31
N PRO A 252 15.41 -10.60 9.31
CA PRO A 252 14.44 -9.53 9.49
C PRO A 252 13.02 -10.12 9.63
N HIS A 253 12.13 -9.35 10.26
CA HIS A 253 10.71 -9.67 10.29
C HIS A 253 10.10 -9.60 8.89
N ASP A 254 10.33 -8.47 8.23
CA ASP A 254 10.00 -8.18 6.84
C ASP A 254 11.00 -7.19 6.25
N GLY A 255 10.97 -7.00 4.92
CA GLY A 255 11.77 -6.02 4.21
C GLY A 255 11.31 -4.58 4.48
N ARG A 256 12.27 -3.65 4.56
CA ARG A 256 11.98 -2.21 4.61
C ARG A 256 13.13 -1.46 3.93
N ALA A 257 12.81 -0.65 2.92
CA ALA A 257 13.81 0.19 2.26
C ALA A 257 14.53 1.08 3.27
N PRO A 258 15.87 1.28 3.12
CA PRO A 258 16.67 1.99 4.11
C PRO A 258 16.54 3.52 4.04
N ASP A 259 15.88 4.08 3.02
CA ASP A 259 16.05 5.47 2.62
C ASP A 259 14.81 6.36 2.79
N TYR A 260 13.77 5.89 3.51
CA TYR A 260 12.67 6.75 3.88
C TYR A 260 12.17 6.56 5.32
N ASP A 261 11.84 5.34 5.79
CA ASP A 261 11.44 5.11 7.19
C ASP A 261 12.64 4.87 8.10
N ASP A 262 12.63 5.50 9.27
CA ASP A 262 13.56 5.14 10.36
C ASP A 262 13.13 3.79 10.92
N TRP A 263 14.00 2.78 10.84
CA TRP A 263 13.68 1.40 11.25
C TRP A 263 13.38 1.25 12.75
N ASP A 264 13.81 2.23 13.56
CA ASP A 264 13.49 2.26 14.99
C ASP A 264 12.14 2.95 15.26
N LEU A 265 11.56 3.66 14.26
CA LEU A 265 10.42 4.57 14.41
C LEU A 265 9.35 4.38 13.32
N ASN A 266 9.22 3.16 12.79
CA ASN A 266 8.22 2.80 11.79
C ASN A 266 7.26 1.74 12.30
N CYS A 267 6.19 1.51 11.55
CA CYS A 267 5.23 0.45 11.84
C CYS A 267 4.34 0.15 10.63
N ASP A 268 3.67 -1.01 10.72
CA ASP A 268 2.54 -1.37 9.89
C ASP A 268 1.28 -1.52 10.74
N ILE A 269 0.12 -1.10 10.19
CA ILE A 269 -1.19 -1.16 10.83
C ILE A 269 -1.98 -2.29 10.20
N PHE A 270 -2.43 -3.21 11.05
CA PHE A 270 -3.21 -4.38 10.67
C PHE A 270 -4.59 -4.36 11.28
N PHE A 271 -5.57 -4.84 10.50
CA PHE A 271 -6.86 -5.28 11.00
C PHE A 271 -7.05 -6.76 10.75
N TRP A 272 -7.84 -7.40 11.60
CA TRP A 272 -8.28 -8.76 11.33
C TRP A 272 -9.38 -8.74 10.28
N ASP A 273 -9.17 -9.44 9.18
CA ASP A 273 -10.17 -9.65 8.14
C ASP A 273 -10.94 -10.95 8.43
N ASP A 274 -12.16 -10.79 8.96
CA ASP A 274 -13.03 -11.93 9.27
C ASP A 274 -13.51 -12.67 8.02
N THR A 275 -13.47 -12.05 6.83
CA THR A 275 -13.85 -12.68 5.57
C THR A 275 -12.81 -13.71 5.13
N LEU A 276 -11.53 -13.35 5.19
CA LEU A 276 -10.42 -14.20 4.78
C LEU A 276 -9.75 -14.95 5.94
N ASP A 277 -10.20 -14.75 7.18
CA ASP A 277 -9.61 -15.31 8.43
C ASP A 277 -8.09 -15.03 8.50
N ARG A 278 -7.69 -13.77 8.27
CA ARG A 278 -6.27 -13.35 8.25
C ARG A 278 -6.06 -11.92 8.72
N ALA A 279 -4.83 -11.62 9.10
CA ALA A 279 -4.38 -10.24 9.25
C ALA A 279 -4.29 -9.54 7.89
N LEU A 280 -4.84 -8.35 7.78
CA LEU A 280 -4.74 -7.49 6.60
C LEU A 280 -4.00 -6.21 6.97
N GLU A 281 -2.82 -6.02 6.38
CA GLU A 281 -2.09 -4.76 6.44
C GLU A 281 -2.83 -3.71 5.62
N VAL A 282 -3.21 -2.61 6.26
CA VAL A 282 -3.90 -1.49 5.60
C VAL A 282 -3.02 -0.26 5.42
N SER A 283 -1.95 -0.15 6.21
CA SER A 283 -1.04 0.99 6.15
C SER A 283 0.37 0.61 6.59
N SER A 284 1.35 1.08 5.83
CA SER A 284 2.76 1.11 6.20
C SER A 284 3.18 2.58 6.39
N MET A 285 3.82 2.90 7.53
CA MET A 285 4.17 4.26 7.89
C MET A 285 5.36 4.34 8.84
N GLY A 286 5.95 5.55 8.96
CA GLY A 286 7.02 5.77 9.91
C GLY A 286 7.39 7.25 10.07
N ILE A 287 8.05 7.54 11.17
CA ILE A 287 8.86 8.74 11.28
C ILE A 287 10.03 8.55 10.33
N ARG A 288 10.23 9.53 9.45
CA ARG A 288 11.21 9.39 8.37
C ARG A 288 12.63 9.52 8.89
N VAL A 289 13.57 8.89 8.20
CA VAL A 289 15.00 9.03 8.50
C VAL A 289 15.42 10.49 8.59
N ASP A 290 16.29 10.83 9.54
CA ASP A 290 17.10 12.02 9.50
C ASP A 290 18.48 11.71 8.86
N ALA A 291 19.39 12.67 8.82
CA ALA A 291 20.69 12.48 8.19
C ALA A 291 21.49 11.33 8.84
N GLU A 292 21.41 11.20 10.17
CA GLU A 292 22.14 10.17 10.92
C GLU A 292 21.55 8.76 10.68
N SER A 293 20.23 8.61 10.80
CA SER A 293 19.59 7.31 10.57
C SER A 293 19.64 6.89 9.10
N LEU A 294 19.55 7.83 8.14
CA LEU A 294 19.76 7.54 6.73
C LEU A 294 21.17 6.97 6.49
N ASP A 295 22.20 7.69 6.96
CA ASP A 295 23.59 7.28 6.74
C ASP A 295 23.87 5.87 7.29
N ARG A 296 23.40 5.63 8.51
CA ARG A 296 23.49 4.31 9.16
C ARG A 296 22.74 3.23 8.38
N GLN A 297 21.48 3.46 8.01
CA GLN A 297 20.65 2.45 7.35
C GLN A 297 21.14 2.12 5.93
N LEU A 298 21.68 3.09 5.18
CA LEU A 298 22.28 2.83 3.87
C LEU A 298 23.50 1.89 3.99
N THR A 299 24.32 2.07 5.02
CA THR A 299 25.45 1.18 5.28
C THR A 299 24.98 -0.22 5.72
N GLU A 300 24.03 -0.30 6.65
CA GLU A 300 23.46 -1.57 7.11
C GLU A 300 22.81 -2.38 5.96
N ALA A 301 22.20 -1.69 5.01
CA ALA A 301 21.57 -2.31 3.83
C ALA A 301 22.52 -2.55 2.64
N GLY A 302 23.79 -2.10 2.73
CA GLY A 302 24.75 -2.21 1.63
C GLY A 302 24.39 -1.36 0.39
N CYS A 303 23.75 -0.20 0.60
CA CYS A 303 23.26 0.71 -0.44
C CYS A 303 24.01 2.04 -0.41
N ASP A 304 25.30 2.04 -0.12
CA ASP A 304 26.13 3.25 0.07
C ASP A 304 26.14 4.19 -1.14
N GLU A 305 26.02 3.64 -2.34
CA GLU A 305 25.97 4.40 -3.60
C GLU A 305 24.79 5.37 -3.67
N ARG A 306 23.69 5.11 -2.96
CA ARG A 306 22.49 5.97 -2.95
C ARG A 306 22.76 7.33 -2.32
N ARG A 307 23.81 7.49 -1.51
CA ARG A 307 24.21 8.79 -0.96
C ARG A 307 24.46 9.85 -2.04
N ALA A 308 24.89 9.43 -3.22
CA ALA A 308 25.15 10.33 -4.34
C ALA A 308 23.89 10.85 -5.04
N LEU A 309 22.72 10.25 -4.80
CA LEU A 309 21.48 10.64 -5.45
C LEU A 309 20.98 12.01 -4.93
N PRO A 310 20.34 12.83 -5.78
CA PRO A 310 19.93 14.19 -5.42
C PRO A 310 19.06 14.29 -4.19
N PHE A 311 18.06 13.41 -4.03
CA PHE A 311 17.19 13.38 -2.85
C PHE A 311 17.99 13.08 -1.57
N HIS A 312 18.89 12.08 -1.62
CA HIS A 312 19.70 11.68 -0.47
C HIS A 312 20.66 12.78 -0.05
N GLN A 313 21.27 13.49 -1.00
CA GLN A 313 22.13 14.64 -0.71
C GLN A 313 21.37 15.76 0.04
N LEU A 314 20.15 16.12 -0.41
CA LEU A 314 19.32 17.10 0.30
C LEU A 314 19.04 16.69 1.74
N LEU A 315 18.83 15.39 1.98
CA LEU A 315 18.53 14.89 3.31
C LEU A 315 19.78 14.86 4.21
N LEU A 316 20.90 14.35 3.69
CA LEU A 316 22.16 14.31 4.42
C LEU A 316 22.68 15.71 4.78
N ASN A 317 22.43 16.71 3.94
CA ASN A 317 22.76 18.12 4.20
C ASN A 317 21.78 18.81 5.15
N GLY A 318 20.75 18.10 5.65
CA GLY A 318 19.75 18.68 6.56
C GLY A 318 18.81 19.70 5.89
N GLU A 319 18.67 19.66 4.58
CA GLU A 319 17.86 20.59 3.81
C GLU A 319 16.36 20.20 3.76
N LEU A 320 16.00 18.98 4.10
CA LEU A 320 14.62 18.51 4.13
C LEU A 320 14.03 18.58 5.55
N PRO A 321 12.72 18.88 5.69
CA PRO A 321 12.08 18.89 7.00
C PRO A 321 12.09 17.50 7.66
N LEU A 322 12.04 17.45 8.98
CA LEU A 322 11.71 16.21 9.71
C LEU A 322 10.24 15.90 9.53
N THR A 323 9.92 14.66 9.23
CA THR A 323 8.57 14.27 8.85
C THR A 323 8.18 12.89 9.39
N ILE A 324 6.86 12.68 9.46
CA ILE A 324 6.20 11.38 9.59
C ILE A 324 5.29 11.19 8.40
N GLY A 325 5.20 9.99 7.86
CA GLY A 325 4.33 9.74 6.72
C GLY A 325 4.10 8.26 6.47
N GLY A 326 3.26 7.96 5.49
CA GLY A 326 2.89 6.60 5.15
C GLY A 326 2.01 6.52 3.91
N GLY A 327 1.59 5.30 3.60
CA GLY A 327 0.59 5.01 2.60
C GLY A 327 -0.54 4.19 3.22
N ILE A 328 -1.79 4.50 2.87
CA ILE A 328 -2.96 3.73 3.27
C ILE A 328 -3.60 3.18 1.99
N GLY A 329 -3.69 1.85 1.87
CA GLY A 329 -4.23 1.20 0.68
C GLY A 329 -5.72 1.50 0.50
N GLN A 330 -6.08 2.20 -0.59
CA GLN A 330 -7.47 2.59 -0.86
C GLN A 330 -8.35 1.36 -1.13
N SER A 331 -7.91 0.50 -2.03
CA SER A 331 -8.63 -0.71 -2.38
C SER A 331 -8.63 -1.74 -1.24
N ARG A 332 -7.53 -1.89 -0.50
CA ARG A 332 -7.48 -2.75 0.69
C ARG A 332 -8.49 -2.30 1.76
N LEU A 333 -8.56 -0.98 2.00
CA LEU A 333 -9.50 -0.43 2.98
C LEU A 333 -10.97 -0.64 2.54
N ALA A 334 -11.26 -0.43 1.25
CA ALA A 334 -12.59 -0.69 0.70
C ALA A 334 -12.95 -2.18 0.78
N MET A 335 -12.02 -3.08 0.44
CA MET A 335 -12.17 -4.53 0.56
C MET A 335 -12.52 -4.94 2.00
N LEU A 336 -11.74 -4.46 2.97
CA LEU A 336 -11.94 -4.74 4.39
C LEU A 336 -13.31 -4.28 4.87
N MET A 337 -13.67 -3.01 4.65
CA MET A 337 -14.93 -2.41 5.12
C MET A 337 -16.16 -3.03 4.49
N MET A 338 -16.05 -3.48 3.25
CA MET A 338 -17.16 -4.12 2.53
C MET A 338 -17.22 -5.64 2.76
N GLY A 339 -16.18 -6.22 3.40
CA GLY A 339 -16.06 -7.66 3.64
C GLY A 339 -15.98 -8.45 2.34
N CYS A 340 -15.15 -7.98 1.39
CA CYS A 340 -14.90 -8.65 0.12
C CYS A 340 -13.88 -9.77 0.26
N ALA A 341 -14.04 -10.84 -0.52
CA ALA A 341 -13.11 -11.96 -0.52
C ALA A 341 -11.90 -11.73 -1.46
N HIS A 342 -12.01 -10.82 -2.42
CA HIS A 342 -10.94 -10.54 -3.38
C HIS A 342 -10.86 -9.04 -3.67
N ILE A 343 -9.62 -8.51 -3.71
CA ILE A 343 -9.39 -7.08 -3.98
C ILE A 343 -9.95 -6.63 -5.34
N GLY A 344 -10.05 -7.53 -6.31
CA GLY A 344 -10.67 -7.28 -7.61
C GLY A 344 -12.18 -6.98 -7.56
N GLU A 345 -12.86 -7.22 -6.43
CA GLU A 345 -14.25 -6.78 -6.25
C GLU A 345 -14.37 -5.26 -6.06
N VAL A 346 -13.29 -4.62 -5.65
CA VAL A 346 -13.23 -3.18 -5.35
C VAL A 346 -12.20 -2.41 -6.17
N GLN A 347 -11.43 -3.12 -7.00
CA GLN A 347 -10.38 -2.54 -7.83
C GLN A 347 -10.38 -3.14 -9.24
N SER A 348 -10.48 -2.29 -10.25
CA SER A 348 -10.27 -2.72 -11.63
C SER A 348 -8.78 -2.91 -11.91
N SER A 349 -8.39 -4.11 -12.32
CA SER A 349 -7.00 -4.49 -12.60
C SER A 349 -6.94 -5.60 -13.65
N VAL A 350 -5.75 -6.19 -13.83
CA VAL A 350 -5.53 -7.34 -14.73
C VAL A 350 -5.24 -8.57 -13.87
N TRP A 351 -5.94 -9.66 -14.15
CA TRP A 351 -5.85 -10.90 -13.39
C TRP A 351 -5.45 -12.06 -14.31
N ASP A 352 -4.77 -13.04 -13.75
CA ASP A 352 -4.51 -14.30 -14.46
C ASP A 352 -5.81 -15.11 -14.64
N GLN A 353 -5.83 -16.01 -15.62
CA GLN A 353 -7.03 -16.76 -15.97
C GLN A 353 -7.51 -17.66 -14.82
N ALA A 354 -6.60 -18.22 -14.01
CA ALA A 354 -6.98 -19.08 -12.90
C ALA A 354 -7.72 -18.29 -11.81
N THR A 355 -7.30 -17.05 -11.53
CA THR A 355 -7.99 -16.11 -10.65
C THR A 355 -9.39 -15.78 -11.17
N VAL A 356 -9.51 -15.45 -12.48
CA VAL A 356 -10.80 -15.15 -13.11
C VAL A 356 -11.74 -16.34 -12.98
N ASP A 357 -11.30 -17.53 -13.35
CA ASP A 357 -12.10 -18.77 -13.32
C ASP A 357 -12.56 -19.12 -11.89
N ALA A 358 -11.68 -18.95 -10.90
CA ALA A 358 -12.00 -19.22 -9.50
C ALA A 358 -13.07 -18.23 -8.98
N CYS A 359 -12.93 -16.94 -9.29
CA CYS A 359 -13.87 -15.90 -8.90
C CYS A 359 -15.24 -16.09 -9.58
N GLU A 360 -15.27 -16.34 -10.89
CA GLU A 360 -16.52 -16.59 -11.63
C GLU A 360 -17.26 -17.82 -11.07
N LYS A 361 -16.55 -18.91 -10.83
CA LYS A 361 -17.14 -20.13 -10.24
C LYS A 361 -17.74 -19.88 -8.87
N ALA A 362 -17.18 -18.98 -8.10
CA ALA A 362 -17.66 -18.58 -6.77
C ALA A 362 -18.73 -17.47 -6.81
N GLY A 363 -19.11 -16.97 -7.99
CA GLY A 363 -20.04 -15.85 -8.12
C GLY A 363 -19.45 -14.50 -7.71
N ILE A 364 -18.12 -14.41 -7.60
CA ILE A 364 -17.38 -13.18 -7.31
C ILE A 364 -17.17 -12.43 -8.63
N ARG A 365 -17.61 -11.17 -8.67
CA ARG A 365 -17.40 -10.31 -9.83
C ARG A 365 -16.15 -9.47 -9.63
N LEU A 366 -15.17 -9.66 -10.51
CA LEU A 366 -14.02 -8.76 -10.66
C LEU A 366 -14.43 -7.53 -11.47
N LEU A 367 -13.99 -6.32 -11.06
CA LEU A 367 -14.31 -5.04 -11.71
C LEU A 367 -13.52 -4.83 -13.00
#